data_1bfc3a9c8a45b2347c833398ff76ea54
#
_entry.id   1bfc3a9c8a45b2347c833398ff76ea54
#
_cell.length_a   1.000
_cell.length_b   1.000
_cell.length_c   1.000
_cell.angle_alpha   90.00
_cell.angle_beta   90.00
_cell.angle_gamma   90.00
#
_symmetry.space_group_name_H-M   'P 1'
#
loop_
_entity.id
_entity.type
_entity.pdbx_description
1 polymer ?
#
loop_
_entity_poly.entity_id
_entity_poly.type
_entity_poly.pdbx_seq_one_letter_code
_entity_poly.pdbx_strand_id
1 'polypeptide(L)'
;MWTRYSQLWWKRCERRSLLSGAAAAALARPAIGGAAKTLIFVPQSPLASLDPVWTSAMTTRNVGFMIYDLLFGRDEFMNPKPQMLEGYTVQDDGKRWVMKLRPNLWFHDGERVLARDCVASLKRWMQRDPGGATLIARMDALEAPDDRTILLRLKKPFPALPTLLSKFQTAAVMVPERIANGTDPFKQMKESIGSGPFRFLADEYVIGSHAAMAPFDRYVPRDEPASFTSGGHRTMVDRVEWKMIPNAATAANALLTGEVDWLEMPMPDRCRC
;
A
#
# COMPACT_ATOMS: atom_id res chain seq x y z
N MET A 1 1.67 27.77 10.07
CA MET A 1 0.37 28.41 9.88
C MET A 1 -0.55 27.57 8.98
N TRP A 2 -0.46 26.21 9.07
CA TRP A 2 -1.22 25.24 8.24
C TRP A 2 -1.99 24.19 9.03
N THR A 3 -2.08 24.34 10.37
CA THR A 3 -2.65 23.33 11.29
C THR A 3 -4.11 23.57 11.69
N ARG A 4 -4.82 24.52 11.08
CA ARG A 4 -6.23 24.83 11.46
C ARG A 4 -7.29 24.43 10.43
N TYR A 5 -6.93 23.91 9.26
CA TYR A 5 -7.92 23.57 8.21
C TYR A 5 -8.34 22.11 8.14
N SER A 6 -7.60 21.18 8.74
CA SER A 6 -7.93 19.73 8.67
C SER A 6 -8.98 19.26 9.68
N GLN A 7 -9.27 20.03 10.74
CA GLN A 7 -10.19 19.62 11.82
C GLN A 7 -11.66 20.02 11.58
N LEU A 8 -11.98 20.79 10.55
CA LEU A 8 -13.32 21.37 10.36
C LEU A 8 -14.23 20.57 9.41
N TRP A 9 -13.72 19.55 8.74
CA TRP A 9 -14.48 18.84 7.70
C TRP A 9 -15.20 17.56 8.16
N TRP A 10 -14.96 17.07 9.39
CA TRP A 10 -15.54 15.81 9.89
C TRP A 10 -16.78 15.98 10.79
N LYS A 11 -17.21 17.19 11.10
CA LYS A 11 -18.30 17.43 12.05
C LYS A 11 -19.52 18.10 11.42
N ARG A 12 -20.19 17.54 10.42
CA ARG A 12 -21.61 17.85 10.13
C ARG A 12 -22.18 17.02 8.98
N CYS A 13 -22.54 15.80 9.29
CA CYS A 13 -23.66 15.11 8.66
C CYS A 13 -24.31 14.19 9.71
N GLU A 14 -24.88 14.78 10.75
CA GLU A 14 -25.77 14.04 11.65
C GLU A 14 -27.18 14.07 11.07
N ARG A 15 -27.68 12.92 10.67
CA ARG A 15 -29.08 12.72 10.30
C ARG A 15 -29.93 12.86 11.57
N ARG A 16 -30.89 13.79 11.56
CA ARG A 16 -31.97 13.87 12.55
C ARG A 16 -32.86 12.64 12.40
N SER A 17 -32.80 11.73 13.35
CA SER A 17 -33.75 10.62 13.48
C SER A 17 -34.98 11.09 14.27
N LEU A 18 -36.14 11.01 13.63
CA LEU A 18 -37.43 11.14 14.31
C LEU A 18 -37.74 9.82 15.01
N LEU A 19 -37.91 9.89 16.33
CA LEU A 19 -38.37 8.80 17.17
C LEU A 19 -39.86 8.53 16.93
N SER A 20 -40.21 7.32 16.56
CA SER A 20 -41.56 6.78 16.73
C SER A 20 -41.42 5.38 17.32
N GLY A 21 -41.95 5.23 18.54
CA GLY A 21 -41.87 3.97 19.26
C GLY A 21 -42.87 2.97 18.73
N ALA A 22 -42.43 1.70 18.66
CA ALA A 22 -43.28 0.52 18.68
C ALA A 22 -42.52 -0.63 19.37
N ALA A 23 -43.10 -1.17 20.45
CA ALA A 23 -42.61 -2.36 21.14
C ALA A 23 -42.75 -3.56 20.21
N ALA A 24 -41.65 -4.28 19.96
CA ALA A 24 -41.67 -5.52 19.23
C ALA A 24 -40.95 -6.62 20.00
N ALA A 25 -41.62 -7.75 20.10
CA ALA A 25 -41.20 -8.99 20.79
C ALA A 25 -39.84 -9.47 20.27
N ALA A 26 -38.99 -9.89 21.22
CA ALA A 26 -37.71 -10.54 20.95
C ALA A 26 -37.92 -11.93 20.32
N LEU A 27 -37.93 -11.97 18.99
CA LEU A 27 -37.65 -13.20 18.26
C LEU A 27 -36.13 -13.28 18.08
N ALA A 28 -35.55 -14.35 18.66
CA ALA A 28 -34.13 -14.67 18.43
C ALA A 28 -33.87 -14.75 16.91
N ARG A 29 -33.24 -13.74 16.34
CA ARG A 29 -32.76 -13.81 14.97
C ARG A 29 -31.58 -14.78 14.94
N PRO A 30 -31.56 -15.75 14.01
CA PRO A 30 -30.34 -16.49 13.74
C PRO A 30 -29.27 -15.43 13.37
N ALA A 31 -28.05 -15.61 13.87
CA ALA A 31 -26.91 -14.80 13.49
C ALA A 31 -26.69 -14.99 11.97
N ILE A 32 -27.30 -14.13 11.17
CA ILE A 32 -26.97 -13.99 9.76
C ILE A 32 -25.57 -13.41 9.79
N GLY A 33 -24.58 -14.15 9.29
CA GLY A 33 -23.24 -13.65 9.06
C GLY A 33 -23.38 -12.28 8.41
N GLY A 34 -22.78 -11.25 9.04
CA GLY A 34 -22.92 -9.87 8.56
C GLY A 34 -22.61 -9.82 7.06
N ALA A 35 -23.41 -9.10 6.29
CA ALA A 35 -23.15 -8.92 4.87
C ALA A 35 -21.69 -8.47 4.67
N ALA A 36 -20.98 -9.12 3.75
CA ALA A 36 -19.58 -8.81 3.45
C ALA A 36 -19.42 -7.31 3.20
N LYS A 37 -18.51 -6.66 3.94
CA LYS A 37 -18.26 -5.22 3.83
C LYS A 37 -17.39 -4.97 2.60
N THR A 38 -18.02 -4.55 1.51
CA THR A 38 -17.31 -4.12 0.30
C THR A 38 -17.16 -2.60 0.30
N LEU A 39 -15.95 -2.11 0.03
CA LEU A 39 -15.67 -0.69 -0.23
C LEU A 39 -15.54 -0.49 -1.74
N ILE A 40 -16.44 0.30 -2.32
CA ILE A 40 -16.41 0.65 -3.75
C ILE A 40 -15.77 2.04 -3.91
N PHE A 41 -14.60 2.05 -4.54
CA PHE A 41 -13.78 3.24 -4.73
C PHE A 41 -13.74 3.65 -6.20
N VAL A 42 -13.93 4.94 -6.49
CA VAL A 42 -13.78 5.52 -7.83
C VAL A 42 -12.47 6.28 -7.91
N PRO A 43 -11.46 5.77 -8.63
CA PRO A 43 -10.19 6.43 -8.80
C PRO A 43 -10.28 7.62 -9.75
N GLN A 44 -9.34 8.56 -9.61
CA GLN A 44 -9.25 9.76 -10.47
C GLN A 44 -8.87 9.47 -11.92
N SER A 45 -8.26 8.32 -12.18
CA SER A 45 -7.84 7.89 -13.51
C SER A 45 -7.83 6.36 -13.61
N PRO A 46 -7.91 5.79 -14.82
CA PRO A 46 -7.89 4.35 -15.01
C PRO A 46 -6.65 3.68 -14.43
N LEU A 47 -6.84 2.52 -13.79
CA LEU A 47 -5.74 1.67 -13.35
C LEU A 47 -5.22 0.87 -14.56
N ALA A 48 -4.09 1.29 -15.10
CA ALA A 48 -3.49 0.66 -16.29
C ALA A 48 -2.30 -0.25 -15.96
N SER A 49 -1.74 -0.13 -14.78
CA SER A 49 -0.57 -0.90 -14.33
C SER A 49 -0.65 -1.20 -12.84
N LEU A 50 -0.14 -2.35 -12.45
CA LEU A 50 -0.01 -2.79 -11.05
C LEU A 50 1.45 -2.78 -10.57
N ASP A 51 2.37 -2.23 -11.36
CA ASP A 51 3.80 -2.19 -11.07
C ASP A 51 4.26 -0.77 -10.67
N PRO A 52 4.40 -0.47 -9.35
CA PRO A 52 4.82 0.85 -8.89
C PRO A 52 6.28 1.21 -9.22
N VAL A 53 7.09 0.23 -9.61
CA VAL A 53 8.47 0.46 -10.08
C VAL A 53 8.48 0.91 -11.53
N TRP A 54 7.53 0.41 -12.33
CA TRP A 54 7.40 0.73 -13.75
C TRP A 54 6.86 2.13 -14.02
N THR A 55 5.87 2.59 -13.24
CA THR A 55 5.18 3.85 -13.46
C THR A 55 5.02 4.67 -12.18
N SER A 56 5.03 6.00 -12.32
CA SER A 56 4.72 6.94 -11.25
C SER A 56 3.23 7.32 -11.17
N ALA A 57 2.35 6.64 -11.94
CA ALA A 57 0.92 6.91 -11.94
C ALA A 57 0.32 6.78 -10.52
N MET A 58 -0.51 7.75 -10.14
CA MET A 58 -1.07 7.83 -8.78
C MET A 58 -1.96 6.63 -8.47
N THR A 59 -2.77 6.18 -9.42
CA THR A 59 -3.61 4.99 -9.27
C THR A 59 -2.80 3.72 -9.03
N THR A 60 -1.70 3.52 -9.79
CA THR A 60 -0.77 2.40 -9.56
C THR A 60 -0.11 2.49 -8.19
N ARG A 61 0.30 3.69 -7.77
CA ARG A 61 0.86 3.91 -6.44
C ARG A 61 -0.15 3.55 -5.34
N ASN A 62 -1.39 4.03 -5.45
CA ASN A 62 -2.41 3.84 -4.42
C ASN A 62 -2.78 2.36 -4.26
N VAL A 63 -3.00 1.63 -5.37
CA VAL A 63 -3.22 0.19 -5.32
C VAL A 63 -1.97 -0.56 -4.87
N GLY A 64 -0.80 -0.05 -5.21
CA GLY A 64 0.48 -0.62 -4.83
C GLY A 64 0.66 -0.72 -3.31
N PHE A 65 0.24 0.29 -2.55
CA PHE A 65 0.27 0.25 -1.07
C PHE A 65 -0.75 -0.70 -0.44
N MET A 66 -1.72 -1.17 -1.18
CA MET A 66 -2.62 -2.24 -0.73
C MET A 66 -2.01 -3.62 -0.94
N ILE A 67 -1.33 -3.82 -2.10
CA ILE A 67 -0.83 -5.13 -2.55
C ILE A 67 0.58 -5.41 -2.04
N TYR A 68 1.45 -4.40 -2.01
CA TYR A 68 2.87 -4.56 -1.67
C TYR A 68 3.20 -3.92 -0.34
N ASP A 69 4.24 -4.45 0.30
CA ASP A 69 4.84 -3.82 1.48
C ASP A 69 6.26 -3.32 1.16
N LEU A 70 6.80 -2.49 2.02
CA LEU A 70 8.09 -1.80 1.89
C LEU A 70 8.99 -2.14 3.08
N LEU A 71 10.31 -2.02 2.91
CA LEU A 71 11.24 -2.12 4.04
C LEU A 71 11.04 -0.97 5.03
N PHE A 72 10.81 0.24 4.51
CA PHE A 72 10.52 1.43 5.30
C PHE A 72 9.24 2.08 4.80
N GLY A 73 8.36 2.46 5.73
CA GLY A 73 7.24 3.37 5.48
C GLY A 73 7.56 4.78 5.97
N ARG A 74 6.59 5.68 5.91
CA ARG A 74 6.65 7.04 6.49
C ARG A 74 5.51 7.23 7.47
N ASP A 75 5.79 7.98 8.53
CA ASP A 75 4.74 8.49 9.41
C ASP A 75 4.06 9.75 8.83
N GLU A 76 3.04 10.25 9.49
CA GLU A 76 2.30 11.45 9.09
C GLU A 76 3.16 12.73 9.04
N PHE A 77 4.32 12.74 9.70
CA PHE A 77 5.31 13.80 9.66
C PHE A 77 6.38 13.57 8.59
N MET A 78 6.20 12.56 7.72
CA MET A 78 7.11 12.18 6.65
C MET A 78 8.45 11.60 7.12
N ASN A 79 8.59 11.22 8.39
CA ASN A 79 9.78 10.55 8.88
C ASN A 79 9.78 9.07 8.47
N PRO A 80 10.93 8.53 8.00
CA PRO A 80 11.03 7.12 7.68
C PRO A 80 10.92 6.25 8.94
N LYS A 81 10.13 5.19 8.85
CA LYS A 81 9.94 4.19 9.92
C LYS A 81 10.15 2.79 9.34
N PRO A 82 10.76 1.85 10.09
CA PRO A 82 10.77 0.45 9.71
C PRO A 82 9.34 -0.07 9.47
N GLN A 83 9.12 -0.77 8.35
CA GLN A 83 7.81 -1.39 8.05
C GLN A 83 7.93 -2.91 7.99
N MET A 84 8.57 -3.49 6.98
CA MET A 84 8.88 -4.93 6.99
C MET A 84 10.06 -5.27 7.90
N LEU A 85 10.86 -4.28 8.28
CA LEU A 85 12.01 -4.49 9.14
C LEU A 85 11.61 -4.58 10.62
N GLU A 86 12.20 -5.53 11.34
CA GLU A 86 12.26 -5.55 12.80
C GLU A 86 13.08 -4.36 13.33
N GLY A 87 14.19 -4.08 12.64
CA GLY A 87 15.08 -2.98 12.92
C GLY A 87 16.29 -2.98 11.98
N TYR A 88 17.19 -2.04 12.20
CA TYR A 88 18.46 -1.97 11.47
C TYR A 88 19.58 -1.38 12.34
N THR A 89 20.81 -1.70 12.01
CA THR A 89 22.02 -1.10 12.59
C THR A 89 22.90 -0.51 11.50
N VAL A 90 23.58 0.58 11.84
CA VAL A 90 24.52 1.26 10.94
C VAL A 90 25.89 1.19 11.57
N GLN A 91 26.86 0.67 10.84
CA GLN A 91 28.22 0.39 11.27
C GLN A 91 29.24 1.02 10.29
N ASP A 92 30.52 0.94 10.61
CA ASP A 92 31.62 1.38 9.75
C ASP A 92 31.41 2.83 9.23
N ASP A 93 31.16 3.75 10.18
CA ASP A 93 30.92 5.18 9.91
C ASP A 93 29.84 5.43 8.85
N GLY A 94 28.74 4.67 8.91
CA GLY A 94 27.60 4.84 8.01
C GLY A 94 27.71 4.11 6.68
N LYS A 95 28.72 3.24 6.51
CA LYS A 95 28.93 2.49 5.27
C LYS A 95 28.36 1.08 5.29
N ARG A 96 28.05 0.51 6.46
CA ARG A 96 27.49 -0.84 6.58
C ARG A 96 26.12 -0.80 7.25
N TRP A 97 25.10 -1.17 6.49
CA TRP A 97 23.72 -1.26 6.96
C TRP A 97 23.33 -2.72 7.09
N VAL A 98 22.93 -3.13 8.29
CA VAL A 98 22.38 -4.45 8.58
C VAL A 98 20.92 -4.27 8.90
N MET A 99 20.05 -4.70 8.00
CA MET A 99 18.60 -4.56 8.11
C MET A 99 17.98 -5.95 8.33
N LYS A 100 17.18 -6.12 9.39
CA LYS A 100 16.60 -7.41 9.76
C LYS A 100 15.11 -7.41 9.53
N LEU A 101 14.59 -8.38 8.76
CA LEU A 101 13.18 -8.57 8.51
C LEU A 101 12.43 -9.02 9.77
N ARG A 102 11.19 -8.56 9.95
CA ARG A 102 10.26 -9.11 10.94
C ARG A 102 10.02 -10.61 10.67
N PRO A 103 9.69 -11.41 11.68
CA PRO A 103 9.25 -12.77 11.47
C PRO A 103 7.88 -12.82 10.79
N ASN A 104 7.56 -13.98 10.20
CA ASN A 104 6.22 -14.30 9.69
C ASN A 104 5.69 -13.35 8.60
N LEU A 105 6.56 -12.88 7.73
CA LEU A 105 6.16 -12.18 6.51
C LEU A 105 5.89 -13.20 5.40
N TRP A 106 4.79 -12.99 4.65
CA TRP A 106 4.31 -13.89 3.61
C TRP A 106 3.96 -13.14 2.35
N PHE A 107 4.24 -13.73 1.20
CA PHE A 107 3.70 -13.30 -0.08
C PHE A 107 2.29 -13.87 -0.30
N HIS A 108 1.55 -13.25 -1.24
CA HIS A 108 0.18 -13.65 -1.56
C HIS A 108 0.07 -15.05 -2.20
N ASP A 109 1.16 -15.58 -2.76
CA ASP A 109 1.26 -16.96 -3.28
C ASP A 109 1.49 -18.01 -2.19
N GLY A 110 1.64 -17.58 -0.94
CA GLY A 110 1.81 -18.45 0.22
C GLY A 110 3.26 -18.77 0.57
N GLU A 111 4.24 -18.23 -0.17
CA GLU A 111 5.66 -18.35 0.15
C GLU A 111 6.08 -17.35 1.23
N ARG A 112 7.13 -17.68 1.99
CA ARG A 112 7.72 -16.74 2.96
C ARG A 112 8.49 -15.64 2.26
N VAL A 113 8.40 -14.43 2.80
CA VAL A 113 9.29 -13.35 2.38
C VAL A 113 10.66 -13.56 3.02
N LEU A 114 11.68 -13.66 2.19
CA LEU A 114 13.07 -13.84 2.60
C LEU A 114 13.91 -12.61 2.19
N ALA A 115 15.05 -12.45 2.86
CA ALA A 115 15.96 -11.33 2.58
C ALA A 115 16.44 -11.31 1.11
N ARG A 116 16.58 -12.50 0.46
CA ARG A 116 16.93 -12.60 -0.97
C ARG A 116 15.88 -11.97 -1.88
N ASP A 117 14.59 -12.07 -1.54
CA ASP A 117 13.50 -11.44 -2.29
C ASP A 117 13.62 -9.92 -2.24
N CYS A 118 13.90 -9.40 -1.04
CA CYS A 118 14.13 -7.97 -0.83
C CYS A 118 15.36 -7.47 -1.59
N VAL A 119 16.44 -8.23 -1.58
CA VAL A 119 17.67 -7.92 -2.34
C VAL A 119 17.38 -7.88 -3.84
N ALA A 120 16.67 -8.85 -4.39
CA ALA A 120 16.28 -8.88 -5.80
C ALA A 120 15.36 -7.71 -6.17
N SER A 121 14.36 -7.44 -5.33
CA SER A 121 13.43 -6.32 -5.51
C SER A 121 14.15 -4.97 -5.50
N LEU A 122 15.07 -4.76 -4.56
CA LEU A 122 15.89 -3.54 -4.49
C LEU A 122 16.78 -3.39 -5.71
N LYS A 123 17.43 -4.48 -6.18
CA LYS A 123 18.28 -4.44 -7.39
C LYS A 123 17.47 -4.05 -8.63
N ARG A 124 16.24 -4.56 -8.78
CA ARG A 124 15.34 -4.17 -9.86
C ARG A 124 14.94 -2.71 -9.75
N TRP A 125 14.46 -2.27 -8.56
CA TRP A 125 14.03 -0.90 -8.30
C TRP A 125 15.15 0.12 -8.53
N MET A 126 16.36 -0.16 -8.06
CA MET A 126 17.51 0.75 -8.20
C MET A 126 17.87 1.08 -9.66
N GLN A 127 17.55 0.22 -10.61
CA GLN A 127 17.79 0.46 -12.03
C GLN A 127 16.76 1.43 -12.66
N ARG A 128 15.61 1.61 -12.02
CA ARG A 128 14.52 2.45 -12.52
C ARG A 128 14.42 3.79 -11.81
N ASP A 129 14.73 3.84 -10.54
CA ASP A 129 14.58 5.03 -9.73
C ASP A 129 15.86 5.89 -9.73
N PRO A 130 15.78 7.22 -9.97
CA PRO A 130 16.96 8.09 -9.96
C PRO A 130 17.73 8.06 -8.63
N GLY A 131 17.01 7.96 -7.48
CA GLY A 131 17.65 7.78 -6.18
C GLY A 131 18.30 6.41 -6.04
N GLY A 132 17.71 5.38 -6.67
CA GLY A 132 18.28 4.04 -6.79
C GLY A 132 19.59 4.05 -7.58
N ALA A 133 19.65 4.76 -8.70
CA ALA A 133 20.90 4.95 -9.47
C ALA A 133 21.99 5.62 -8.61
N THR A 134 21.62 6.61 -7.79
CA THR A 134 22.54 7.23 -6.81
C THR A 134 23.05 6.22 -5.78
N LEU A 135 22.20 5.30 -5.34
CA LEU A 135 22.58 4.24 -4.40
C LEU A 135 23.53 3.23 -5.06
N ILE A 136 23.27 2.82 -6.31
CA ILE A 136 24.15 1.93 -7.09
C ILE A 136 25.58 2.51 -7.16
N ALA A 137 25.72 3.80 -7.47
CA ALA A 137 27.02 4.45 -7.59
C ALA A 137 27.82 4.44 -6.27
N ARG A 138 27.14 4.38 -5.12
CA ARG A 138 27.74 4.33 -3.78
C ARG A 138 27.86 2.92 -3.23
N MET A 139 27.17 1.95 -3.82
CA MET A 139 27.10 0.59 -3.33
C MET A 139 28.39 -0.17 -3.62
N ASP A 140 28.87 -0.92 -2.63
CA ASP A 140 29.89 -1.93 -2.76
C ASP A 140 29.24 -3.31 -2.92
N ALA A 141 28.30 -3.65 -2.03
CA ALA A 141 27.54 -4.91 -2.11
C ALA A 141 26.14 -4.77 -1.52
N LEU A 142 25.20 -5.58 -2.04
CA LEU A 142 23.86 -5.79 -1.48
C LEU A 142 23.60 -7.30 -1.47
N GLU A 143 23.52 -7.89 -0.28
CA GLU A 143 23.53 -9.33 -0.03
C GLU A 143 22.46 -9.73 0.99
N ALA A 144 22.09 -11.01 0.95
CA ALA A 144 21.25 -11.68 1.94
C ALA A 144 22.08 -12.82 2.58
N PRO A 145 22.82 -12.56 3.67
CA PRO A 145 23.65 -13.58 4.32
C PRO A 145 22.84 -14.70 4.98
N ASP A 146 21.60 -14.43 5.32
CA ASP A 146 20.62 -15.39 5.82
C ASP A 146 19.20 -15.00 5.38
N ASP A 147 18.21 -15.79 5.76
CA ASP A 147 16.81 -15.63 5.33
C ASP A 147 16.15 -14.31 5.76
N ARG A 148 16.68 -13.63 6.78
CA ARG A 148 16.08 -12.44 7.38
C ARG A 148 16.98 -11.21 7.38
N THR A 149 18.24 -11.36 7.03
CA THR A 149 19.21 -10.26 7.09
C THR A 149 19.53 -9.74 5.69
N ILE A 150 19.34 -8.45 5.49
CA ILE A 150 19.76 -7.71 4.31
C ILE A 150 21.01 -6.92 4.70
N LEU A 151 22.12 -7.16 4.02
CA LEU A 151 23.38 -6.47 4.22
C LEU A 151 23.68 -5.57 3.04
N LEU A 152 23.73 -4.25 3.30
CA LEU A 152 24.17 -3.25 2.32
C LEU A 152 25.51 -2.67 2.74
N ARG A 153 26.52 -2.80 1.87
CA ARG A 153 27.82 -2.16 2.03
C ARG A 153 27.97 -1.02 1.03
N LEU A 154 28.49 0.09 1.51
CA LEU A 154 28.64 1.33 0.74
C LEU A 154 30.12 1.77 0.73
N LYS A 155 30.54 2.34 -0.38
CA LYS A 155 31.87 2.98 -0.55
C LYS A 155 31.95 4.29 0.23
N LYS A 156 30.83 5.00 0.38
CA LYS A 156 30.69 6.25 1.13
C LYS A 156 29.40 6.24 1.95
N PRO A 157 29.36 6.90 3.12
CA PRO A 157 28.15 6.98 3.95
C PRO A 157 26.95 7.52 3.18
N PHE A 158 25.76 6.98 3.49
CA PHE A 158 24.50 7.44 2.90
C PHE A 158 23.38 7.49 3.95
N PRO A 159 23.37 8.52 4.83
CA PRO A 159 22.41 8.61 5.93
C PRO A 159 20.95 8.76 5.47
N ALA A 160 20.73 9.21 4.24
CA ALA A 160 19.39 9.34 3.65
C ALA A 160 18.78 8.01 3.17
N LEU A 161 19.41 6.84 3.41
CA LEU A 161 18.92 5.54 2.95
C LEU A 161 17.48 5.24 3.41
N PRO A 162 17.08 5.41 4.69
CA PRO A 162 15.69 5.16 5.09
C PRO A 162 14.70 6.09 4.39
N THR A 163 15.05 7.36 4.20
CA THR A 163 14.23 8.34 3.47
C THR A 163 14.06 7.95 2.00
N LEU A 164 15.12 7.44 1.37
CA LEU A 164 15.08 6.98 0.00
C LEU A 164 14.20 5.74 -0.15
N LEU A 165 14.35 4.74 0.72
CA LEU A 165 13.61 3.48 0.67
C LEU A 165 12.15 3.61 1.13
N SER A 166 11.77 4.72 1.77
CA SER A 166 10.40 5.03 2.18
C SER A 166 9.65 5.94 1.21
N LYS A 167 10.19 6.17 0.01
CA LYS A 167 9.51 6.96 -1.02
C LYS A 167 8.16 6.35 -1.37
N PHE A 168 7.15 7.20 -1.53
CA PHE A 168 5.82 6.77 -1.96
C PHE A 168 5.60 6.85 -3.48
N GLN A 169 6.43 7.61 -4.21
CA GLN A 169 6.46 7.58 -5.67
C GLN A 169 7.59 6.66 -6.15
N THR A 170 7.34 5.85 -7.19
CA THR A 170 8.26 4.79 -7.61
C THR A 170 8.78 3.99 -6.41
N ALA A 171 7.85 3.52 -5.60
CA ALA A 171 8.14 2.89 -4.32
C ALA A 171 8.97 1.61 -4.50
N ALA A 172 9.94 1.39 -3.60
CA ALA A 172 10.75 0.18 -3.58
C ALA A 172 9.94 -0.99 -2.98
N VAL A 173 8.96 -1.48 -3.74
CA VAL A 173 8.09 -2.58 -3.30
C VAL A 173 8.81 -3.92 -3.30
N MET A 174 8.45 -4.78 -2.34
CA MET A 174 9.02 -6.11 -2.23
C MET A 174 8.12 -7.13 -2.94
N VAL A 175 8.75 -7.93 -3.82
CA VAL A 175 8.11 -9.01 -4.59
C VAL A 175 8.97 -10.26 -4.52
N PRO A 176 8.43 -11.46 -4.81
CA PRO A 176 9.24 -12.68 -4.89
C PRO A 176 10.44 -12.54 -5.81
N GLU A 177 11.58 -13.11 -5.40
CA GLU A 177 12.84 -13.09 -6.17
C GLU A 177 12.64 -13.52 -7.62
N ARG A 178 11.83 -14.57 -7.86
CA ARG A 178 11.51 -15.07 -9.20
C ARG A 178 10.88 -14.02 -10.10
N ILE A 179 10.03 -13.14 -9.54
CA ILE A 179 9.39 -12.03 -10.27
C ILE A 179 10.40 -10.90 -10.49
N ALA A 180 11.13 -10.52 -9.45
CA ALA A 180 12.11 -9.44 -9.53
C ALA A 180 13.22 -9.74 -10.55
N ASN A 181 13.81 -10.96 -10.49
CA ASN A 181 14.87 -11.40 -11.40
C ASN A 181 14.34 -11.81 -12.78
N GLY A 182 13.10 -12.31 -12.86
CA GLY A 182 12.46 -12.73 -14.11
C GLY A 182 11.89 -11.57 -14.94
N THR A 183 11.89 -10.34 -14.40
CA THR A 183 11.36 -9.17 -15.10
C THR A 183 12.48 -8.17 -15.40
N ASP A 184 12.66 -7.86 -16.67
CA ASP A 184 13.54 -6.76 -17.10
C ASP A 184 13.13 -5.48 -16.35
N PRO A 185 14.05 -4.75 -15.70
CA PRO A 185 13.75 -3.52 -14.96
C PRO A 185 13.02 -2.46 -15.78
N PHE A 186 13.17 -2.50 -17.10
CA PHE A 186 12.53 -1.59 -18.06
C PHE A 186 11.24 -2.17 -18.66
N LYS A 187 10.71 -3.24 -18.09
CA LYS A 187 9.41 -3.84 -18.44
C LYS A 187 8.51 -3.96 -17.21
N GLN A 188 7.21 -3.90 -17.45
CA GLN A 188 6.21 -4.11 -16.42
C GLN A 188 6.18 -5.56 -15.94
N MET A 189 6.01 -5.78 -14.65
CA MET A 189 5.73 -7.11 -14.09
C MET A 189 4.41 -7.66 -14.63
N LYS A 190 4.38 -8.96 -14.88
CA LYS A 190 3.18 -9.67 -15.31
C LYS A 190 2.34 -10.19 -14.15
N GLU A 191 2.98 -10.48 -13.03
CA GLU A 191 2.34 -10.99 -11.82
C GLU A 191 2.30 -9.91 -10.74
N SER A 192 1.16 -9.78 -10.05
CA SER A 192 0.95 -8.79 -8.98
C SER A 192 0.91 -9.47 -7.63
N ILE A 193 2.00 -10.19 -7.30
CA ILE A 193 2.20 -10.88 -6.04
C ILE A 193 3.04 -10.01 -5.12
N GLY A 194 2.42 -9.53 -4.05
CA GLY A 194 3.05 -8.74 -3.01
C GLY A 194 2.92 -9.40 -1.64
N SER A 195 3.25 -8.65 -0.60
CA SER A 195 3.18 -9.04 0.82
C SER A 195 2.33 -8.07 1.64
N GLY A 196 1.55 -7.21 0.99
CA GLY A 196 0.70 -6.22 1.63
C GLY A 196 -0.61 -6.79 2.20
N PRO A 197 -1.42 -5.93 2.85
CA PRO A 197 -2.63 -6.36 3.55
C PRO A 197 -3.76 -6.85 2.64
N PHE A 198 -3.72 -6.53 1.35
CA PHE A 198 -4.70 -6.99 0.37
C PHE A 198 -4.02 -7.75 -0.77
N ARG A 199 -4.62 -8.84 -1.21
CA ARG A 199 -4.24 -9.55 -2.43
C ARG A 199 -5.09 -9.08 -3.61
N PHE A 200 -4.47 -8.96 -4.76
CA PHE A 200 -5.12 -8.60 -6.01
C PHE A 200 -5.88 -9.81 -6.59
N LEU A 201 -7.09 -9.58 -7.09
CA LEU A 201 -7.93 -10.60 -7.73
C LEU A 201 -7.78 -10.48 -9.24
N ALA A 202 -6.79 -11.19 -9.80
CA ALA A 202 -6.41 -11.07 -11.21
C ALA A 202 -7.54 -11.45 -12.17
N ASP A 203 -8.35 -12.44 -11.81
CA ASP A 203 -9.45 -12.95 -12.62
C ASP A 203 -10.61 -11.94 -12.76
N GLU A 204 -10.65 -10.94 -11.89
CA GLU A 204 -11.65 -9.88 -11.90
C GLU A 204 -11.12 -8.55 -12.47
N TYR A 205 -9.89 -8.54 -12.95
CA TYR A 205 -9.28 -7.32 -13.46
C TYR A 205 -9.66 -7.05 -14.91
N VAL A 206 -10.33 -5.93 -15.13
CA VAL A 206 -10.59 -5.37 -16.46
C VAL A 206 -9.83 -4.07 -16.58
N ILE A 207 -8.76 -4.09 -17.38
CA ILE A 207 -7.82 -2.95 -17.52
C ILE A 207 -8.58 -1.65 -17.80
N GLY A 208 -8.34 -0.65 -16.96
CA GLY A 208 -8.94 0.67 -17.09
C GLY A 208 -10.41 0.78 -16.68
N SER A 209 -11.06 -0.31 -16.26
CA SER A 209 -12.49 -0.34 -15.90
C SER A 209 -12.72 -0.80 -14.45
N HIS A 210 -12.23 -1.96 -14.10
CA HIS A 210 -12.51 -2.60 -12.81
C HIS A 210 -11.30 -3.32 -12.26
N ALA A 211 -11.10 -3.24 -10.94
CA ALA A 211 -10.12 -4.03 -10.21
C ALA A 211 -10.69 -4.39 -8.84
N ALA A 212 -10.37 -5.58 -8.34
CA ALA A 212 -10.82 -6.03 -7.03
C ALA A 212 -9.65 -6.56 -6.19
N MET A 213 -9.75 -6.34 -4.89
CA MET A 213 -8.78 -6.79 -3.90
C MET A 213 -9.52 -7.39 -2.70
N ALA A 214 -8.96 -8.46 -2.13
CA ALA A 214 -9.45 -9.10 -0.92
C ALA A 214 -8.37 -9.06 0.18
N PRO A 215 -8.76 -9.04 1.47
CA PRO A 215 -7.80 -9.15 2.57
C PRO A 215 -6.89 -10.37 2.41
N PHE A 216 -5.66 -10.23 2.87
CA PHE A 216 -4.72 -11.33 2.90
C PHE A 216 -4.63 -11.87 4.33
N ASP A 217 -5.18 -13.06 4.57
CA ASP A 217 -5.35 -13.65 5.91
C ASP A 217 -4.01 -13.89 6.65
N ARG A 218 -2.91 -14.07 5.90
CA ARG A 218 -1.58 -14.26 6.49
C ARG A 218 -0.81 -12.95 6.69
N TYR A 219 -1.42 -11.80 6.38
CA TYR A 219 -0.77 -10.52 6.64
C TYR A 219 -0.61 -10.29 8.15
N VAL A 220 0.60 -9.99 8.58
CA VAL A 220 0.92 -9.69 9.98
C VAL A 220 1.14 -8.17 10.10
N PRO A 221 0.13 -7.41 10.56
CA PRO A 221 0.29 -5.97 10.77
C PRO A 221 1.32 -5.70 11.87
N ARG A 222 1.88 -4.50 11.89
CA ARG A 222 2.65 -4.02 13.03
C ARG A 222 1.73 -3.72 14.21
N ASP A 223 2.29 -3.73 15.43
CA ASP A 223 1.51 -3.41 16.64
C ASP A 223 1.27 -1.91 16.79
N GLU A 224 2.19 -1.09 16.25
CA GLU A 224 2.09 0.37 16.30
C GLU A 224 0.88 0.86 15.48
N PRO A 225 0.23 1.96 15.89
CA PRO A 225 -0.85 2.57 15.11
C PRO A 225 -0.43 2.87 13.68
N ALA A 226 -1.38 2.75 12.74
CA ALA A 226 -1.15 3.15 11.36
C ALA A 226 -0.86 4.65 11.29
N SER A 227 0.17 5.04 10.55
CA SER A 227 0.57 6.42 10.34
C SER A 227 1.11 6.58 8.93
N PHE A 228 0.33 7.18 8.06
CA PHE A 228 0.55 7.33 6.61
C PHE A 228 0.89 5.99 5.93
N THR A 229 2.17 5.71 5.58
CA THR A 229 2.59 4.44 4.96
C THR A 229 3.38 3.55 5.93
N SER A 230 3.31 3.80 7.22
CA SER A 230 3.95 3.00 8.27
C SER A 230 2.96 2.54 9.34
N GLY A 231 3.40 1.61 10.20
CA GLY A 231 2.62 1.09 11.30
C GLY A 231 1.69 -0.07 10.93
N GLY A 232 0.67 -0.30 11.75
CA GLY A 232 -0.23 -1.44 11.62
C GLY A 232 -1.30 -1.25 10.55
N HIS A 233 -1.05 -1.73 9.35
CA HIS A 233 -2.04 -1.77 8.27
C HIS A 233 -3.07 -2.87 8.54
N ARG A 234 -4.24 -2.52 9.07
CA ARG A 234 -5.32 -3.46 9.38
C ARG A 234 -6.45 -3.31 8.38
N THR A 235 -6.88 -4.41 7.80
CA THR A 235 -8.04 -4.43 6.90
C THR A 235 -9.33 -4.33 7.72
N MET A 236 -10.22 -3.41 7.33
CA MET A 236 -11.50 -3.15 8.01
C MET A 236 -12.70 -3.53 7.14
N VAL A 237 -12.43 -4.01 5.93
CA VAL A 237 -13.43 -4.43 4.95
C VAL A 237 -13.05 -5.80 4.37
N ASP A 238 -14.04 -6.54 3.89
CA ASP A 238 -13.85 -7.89 3.36
C ASP A 238 -13.50 -7.87 1.86
N ARG A 239 -13.69 -6.72 1.21
CA ARG A 239 -13.41 -6.52 -0.21
C ARG A 239 -13.25 -5.05 -0.54
N VAL A 240 -12.38 -4.74 -1.48
CA VAL A 240 -12.25 -3.42 -2.10
C VAL A 240 -12.43 -3.56 -3.60
N GLU A 241 -13.31 -2.76 -4.18
CA GLU A 241 -13.51 -2.67 -5.62
C GLU A 241 -13.13 -1.29 -6.13
N TRP A 242 -12.35 -1.25 -7.18
CA TRP A 242 -12.04 -0.03 -7.92
C TRP A 242 -12.87 -0.01 -9.19
N LYS A 243 -13.82 0.91 -9.25
CA LYS A 243 -14.77 1.05 -10.36
C LYS A 243 -14.49 2.36 -11.09
N MET A 244 -14.07 2.29 -12.34
CA MET A 244 -13.83 3.50 -13.12
C MET A 244 -15.15 4.08 -13.64
N ILE A 245 -15.46 5.32 -13.26
CA ILE A 245 -16.60 6.09 -13.76
C ILE A 245 -16.05 7.35 -14.44
N PRO A 246 -15.92 7.37 -15.78
CA PRO A 246 -15.22 8.45 -16.48
C PRO A 246 -15.89 9.82 -16.36
N ASN A 247 -17.21 9.87 -16.26
CA ASN A 247 -17.95 11.12 -16.16
C ASN A 247 -18.06 11.55 -14.69
N ALA A 248 -17.48 12.70 -14.34
CA ALA A 248 -17.43 13.21 -12.97
C ALA A 248 -18.81 13.48 -12.36
N ALA A 249 -19.81 13.91 -13.17
CA ALA A 249 -21.16 14.13 -12.69
C ALA A 249 -21.85 12.79 -12.36
N THR A 250 -21.64 11.77 -13.19
CA THR A 250 -22.13 10.40 -12.97
C THR A 250 -21.49 9.83 -11.70
N ALA A 251 -20.17 9.97 -11.53
CA ALA A 251 -19.46 9.52 -10.34
C ALA A 251 -19.97 10.20 -9.06
N ALA A 252 -20.21 11.52 -9.10
CA ALA A 252 -20.78 12.25 -7.99
C ALA A 252 -22.21 11.77 -7.64
N ASN A 253 -23.04 11.50 -8.64
CA ASN A 253 -24.40 10.96 -8.44
C ASN A 253 -24.34 9.56 -7.83
N ALA A 254 -23.45 8.68 -8.32
CA ALA A 254 -23.25 7.35 -7.76
C ALA A 254 -22.84 7.40 -6.26
N LEU A 255 -22.03 8.37 -5.87
CA LEU A 255 -21.70 8.61 -4.46
C LEU A 255 -22.93 9.08 -3.66
N LEU A 256 -23.73 10.01 -4.20
CA LEU A 256 -24.94 10.52 -3.54
C LEU A 256 -26.01 9.45 -3.36
N THR A 257 -26.14 8.53 -4.31
CA THR A 257 -27.10 7.41 -4.25
C THR A 257 -26.60 6.23 -3.43
N GLY A 258 -25.33 6.22 -3.00
CA GLY A 258 -24.73 5.10 -2.28
C GLY A 258 -24.38 3.91 -3.18
N GLU A 259 -24.28 4.10 -4.49
CA GLU A 259 -23.77 3.09 -5.43
C GLU A 259 -22.26 2.89 -5.29
N VAL A 260 -21.54 3.94 -4.88
CA VAL A 260 -20.12 3.91 -4.54
C VAL A 260 -19.89 4.59 -3.19
N ASP A 261 -18.81 4.19 -2.50
CA ASP A 261 -18.52 4.64 -1.13
C ASP A 261 -17.52 5.79 -1.09
N TRP A 262 -16.62 5.85 -2.06
CA TRP A 262 -15.53 6.82 -2.07
C TRP A 262 -15.18 7.28 -3.48
N LEU A 263 -15.10 8.59 -3.65
CA LEU A 263 -14.66 9.25 -4.88
C LEU A 263 -13.34 9.99 -4.58
N GLU A 264 -12.25 9.61 -5.29
CA GLU A 264 -10.91 10.16 -5.03
C GLU A 264 -10.81 11.66 -5.34
N MET A 265 -11.47 12.11 -6.42
CA MET A 265 -11.47 13.51 -6.87
C MET A 265 -12.90 14.02 -7.04
N PRO A 266 -13.56 14.48 -5.96
CA PRO A 266 -14.88 15.08 -6.05
C PRO A 266 -14.81 16.44 -6.75
N MET A 267 -15.87 16.78 -7.49
CA MET A 267 -15.99 18.11 -8.12
C MET A 267 -16.22 19.18 -7.01
N PRO A 268 -15.42 20.27 -6.98
CA PRO A 268 -15.50 21.30 -5.95
C PRO A 268 -16.90 21.91 -5.80
N ASP A 269 -17.62 22.12 -6.89
CA ASP A 269 -18.95 22.75 -6.91
C ASP A 269 -20.07 21.87 -6.32
N ARG A 270 -19.81 20.57 -6.12
CA ARG A 270 -20.77 19.63 -5.53
C ARG A 270 -20.45 19.24 -4.08
N CYS A 271 -19.38 19.75 -3.52
CA CYS A 271 -19.04 19.59 -2.10
C CYS A 271 -19.77 20.60 -1.19
N ARG A 272 -20.78 21.30 -1.66
CA ARG A 272 -21.63 22.15 -0.82
C ARG A 272 -22.74 21.29 -0.22
N CYS A 273 -22.51 20.81 1.00
CA CYS A 273 -23.56 20.33 1.90
C CYS A 273 -24.04 21.45 2.79
#